data_374901304f542dec7e6f5f147d716762
#
_entry.id   374901304f542dec7e6f5f147d716762
#
_cell.length_a   1.000
_cell.length_b   1.000
_cell.length_c   1.000
_cell.angle_alpha   90.00
_cell.angle_beta   90.00
_cell.angle_gamma   90.00
#
_symmetry.space_group_name_H-M   'P 1'
#
loop_
_entity.id
_entity.type
_entity.pdbx_description
1 polymer ?
#
loop_
_entity_poly.entity_id
_entity_poly.type
_entity_poly.pdbx_seq_one_letter_code
_entity_poly.pdbx_strand_id
1 'polypeptide(L)'
;MEQAARNSNRVTRDFTHTQRVYENGAKLRGTIAFNDLVIEPQVGDYIKFHVDYTNSYDGAWSIMIKAEGYRLWCSNGCASPKALSFDRNKHTSGFSLIGTQGKIDRAITGFFDSEGIWQKYATQPVSMVEAETFLKATICKRSSNTTMVKVNETKLEKLMGLYRNETSKLGQNKWALYNAMTYWSSHAQDAAHPHRAEILRHSEVSKALQTSRWDGIGVQDVAVLT
;
A
#
# COMPACT_ATOMS: atom_id res chain seq x y z
N MET A 1 26.77 2.64 -3.86
CA MET A 1 27.17 1.56 -2.94
C MET A 1 27.30 2.02 -1.50
N GLU A 2 27.84 3.23 -1.20
CA GLU A 2 27.89 3.76 0.17
C GLU A 2 26.50 3.96 0.83
N GLN A 3 25.49 4.36 0.05
CA GLN A 3 24.12 4.53 0.55
C GLN A 3 23.48 3.20 0.98
N ALA A 4 23.73 2.12 0.24
CA ALA A 4 23.26 0.77 0.57
C ALA A 4 23.94 0.22 1.83
N ALA A 5 25.22 0.51 2.03
CA ALA A 5 25.96 0.14 3.23
C ALA A 5 25.50 0.93 4.47
N ARG A 6 25.13 2.21 4.31
CA ARG A 6 24.51 3.01 5.39
C ARG A 6 23.14 2.49 5.78
N ASN A 7 22.37 1.95 4.82
CA ASN A 7 21.05 1.40 5.09
C ASN A 7 21.11 -0.01 5.71
N SER A 8 22.10 -0.83 5.36
CA SER A 8 22.27 -2.15 6.01
C SER A 8 22.71 -2.05 7.47
N ASN A 9 23.47 -1.00 7.84
CA ASN A 9 23.80 -0.70 9.23
C ASN A 9 22.65 -0.08 10.04
N ARG A 10 21.52 0.27 9.39
CA ARG A 10 20.31 0.78 10.04
C ARG A 10 19.32 -0.30 10.43
N VAL A 11 19.53 -1.55 10.03
CA VAL A 11 18.70 -2.66 10.53
C VAL A 11 19.12 -2.91 11.97
N THR A 12 18.56 -2.13 12.86
CA THR A 12 18.73 -2.36 14.29
C THR A 12 17.93 -3.60 14.68
N ARG A 13 18.21 -4.14 15.83
CA ARG A 13 17.48 -5.27 16.40
C ARG A 13 16.20 -4.83 17.11
N ASP A 14 15.76 -3.58 16.92
CA ASP A 14 14.56 -3.03 17.54
C ASP A 14 13.34 -3.31 16.64
N PHE A 15 12.66 -4.40 16.95
CA PHE A 15 11.43 -4.78 16.26
C PHE A 15 10.41 -5.35 17.25
N THR A 16 9.15 -5.19 16.93
CA THR A 16 8.04 -5.86 17.60
C THR A 16 7.54 -7.00 16.71
N HIS A 17 7.44 -8.19 17.28
CA HIS A 17 6.94 -9.38 16.59
C HIS A 17 5.59 -9.77 17.18
N THR A 18 4.57 -9.85 16.34
CA THR A 18 3.24 -10.37 16.69
C THR A 18 2.92 -11.57 15.82
N GLN A 19 2.26 -12.56 16.43
CA GLN A 19 1.92 -13.80 15.75
C GLN A 19 0.52 -14.26 16.16
N ARG A 20 -0.24 -14.74 15.19
CA ARG A 20 -1.55 -15.37 15.42
C ARG A 20 -1.60 -16.72 14.75
N VAL A 21 -2.12 -17.68 15.50
CA VAL A 21 -2.30 -19.05 15.06
C VAL A 21 -3.79 -19.32 14.90
N TYR A 22 -4.17 -19.97 13.83
CA TYR A 22 -5.55 -20.28 13.47
C TYR A 22 -5.73 -21.78 13.27
N GLU A 23 -6.98 -22.23 13.37
CA GLU A 23 -7.38 -23.61 13.07
C GLU A 23 -6.50 -24.65 13.81
N ASN A 24 -6.43 -24.52 15.14
CA ASN A 24 -5.67 -25.43 16.02
C ASN A 24 -4.18 -25.62 15.61
N GLY A 25 -3.54 -24.57 15.11
CA GLY A 25 -2.14 -24.63 14.73
C GLY A 25 -1.90 -24.86 13.24
N ALA A 26 -2.95 -25.14 12.46
CA ALA A 26 -2.79 -25.43 11.04
C ALA A 26 -2.33 -24.22 10.22
N LYS A 27 -2.65 -23.01 10.66
CA LYS A 27 -2.36 -21.76 9.93
C LYS A 27 -1.72 -20.71 10.83
N LEU A 28 -0.81 -19.95 10.28
CA LEU A 28 0.00 -18.95 10.96
C LEU A 28 0.00 -17.64 10.15
N ARG A 29 -0.20 -16.51 10.84
CA ARG A 29 0.10 -15.17 10.33
C ARG A 29 0.93 -14.43 11.38
N GLY A 30 1.97 -13.74 10.94
CA GLY A 30 2.77 -12.89 11.82
C GLY A 30 3.16 -11.59 11.14
N THR A 31 3.51 -10.61 11.97
CA THR A 31 3.99 -9.29 11.56
C THR A 31 5.24 -8.96 12.36
N ILE A 32 6.28 -8.54 11.67
CA ILE A 32 7.50 -7.96 12.25
C ILE A 32 7.46 -6.47 11.94
N ALA A 33 7.31 -5.63 12.96
CA ALA A 33 7.32 -4.18 12.86
C ALA A 33 8.68 -3.64 13.31
N PHE A 34 9.38 -2.93 12.42
CA PHE A 34 10.68 -2.33 12.74
C PHE A 34 10.46 -0.95 13.34
N ASN A 35 10.87 -0.75 14.61
CA ASN A 35 10.53 0.44 15.37
C ASN A 35 11.29 1.69 14.94
N ASP A 36 12.45 1.51 14.36
CA ASP A 36 13.36 2.58 13.90
C ASP A 36 13.38 2.77 12.38
N LEU A 37 12.72 1.90 11.61
CA LEU A 37 12.52 2.11 10.18
C LEU A 37 11.23 2.90 9.95
N VAL A 38 11.31 4.22 10.12
CA VAL A 38 10.18 5.15 10.05
C VAL A 38 10.50 6.27 9.08
N ILE A 39 9.52 6.68 8.29
CA ILE A 39 9.55 7.85 7.43
C ILE A 39 8.36 8.75 7.72
N GLU A 40 8.48 10.03 7.41
CA GLU A 40 7.47 11.05 7.68
C GLU A 40 7.18 11.84 6.39
N PRO A 41 6.24 11.39 5.55
CA PRO A 41 5.90 12.08 4.32
C PRO A 41 5.33 13.48 4.53
N GLN A 42 4.62 13.68 5.62
CA GLN A 42 4.06 14.95 6.06
C GLN A 42 4.18 15.04 7.58
N VAL A 43 4.37 16.24 8.11
CA VAL A 43 4.56 16.49 9.54
C VAL A 43 3.46 15.81 10.37
N GLY A 44 3.87 14.94 11.30
CA GLY A 44 2.99 14.17 12.16
C GLY A 44 2.43 12.89 11.53
N ASP A 45 2.69 12.61 10.25
CA ASP A 45 2.18 11.43 9.56
C ASP A 45 3.30 10.38 9.36
N TYR A 46 3.42 9.49 10.32
CA TYR A 46 4.49 8.50 10.38
C TYR A 46 4.10 7.19 9.72
N ILE A 47 5.00 6.66 8.89
CA ILE A 47 4.91 5.33 8.28
C ILE A 47 6.06 4.47 8.81
N LYS A 48 5.72 3.31 9.34
CA LYS A 48 6.68 2.33 9.86
C LYS A 48 6.80 1.15 8.90
N PHE A 49 8.01 0.66 8.70
CA PHE A 49 8.26 -0.51 7.89
C PHE A 49 7.86 -1.80 8.61
N HIS A 50 7.08 -2.64 7.93
CA HIS A 50 6.61 -3.93 8.43
C HIS A 50 6.91 -5.04 7.44
N VAL A 51 7.10 -6.24 7.97
CA VAL A 51 7.12 -7.48 7.20
C VAL A 51 6.02 -8.39 7.73
N ASP A 52 5.00 -8.61 6.90
CA ASP A 52 3.95 -9.60 7.16
C ASP A 52 4.32 -10.94 6.54
N TYR A 53 4.00 -12.01 7.24
CA TYR A 53 4.18 -13.35 6.69
C TYR A 53 2.99 -14.26 7.04
N THR A 54 2.75 -15.24 6.17
CA THR A 54 1.79 -16.29 6.38
C THR A 54 2.40 -17.64 6.08
N ASN A 55 1.90 -18.67 6.76
CA ASN A 55 2.26 -20.05 6.50
C ASN A 55 1.09 -20.97 6.85
N SER A 56 1.05 -22.19 6.31
CA SER A 56 0.14 -23.23 6.79
C SER A 56 0.77 -24.60 6.71
N TYR A 57 0.41 -25.48 7.65
CA TYR A 57 0.83 -26.88 7.65
C TYR A 57 -0.12 -27.77 6.87
N ASP A 58 -1.35 -27.32 6.65
CA ASP A 58 -2.39 -28.04 5.88
C ASP A 58 -2.32 -27.76 4.35
N GLY A 59 -1.35 -26.94 3.90
CA GLY A 59 -1.19 -26.56 2.50
C GLY A 59 -2.26 -25.61 1.97
N ALA A 60 -3.22 -25.18 2.79
CA ALA A 60 -4.31 -24.29 2.37
C ALA A 60 -3.82 -22.86 2.10
N TRP A 61 -2.77 -22.41 2.80
CA TRP A 61 -2.12 -21.11 2.56
C TRP A 61 -0.71 -21.32 2.00
N SER A 62 -0.35 -20.49 1.05
CA SER A 62 1.04 -20.41 0.58
C SER A 62 1.91 -19.76 1.64
N ILE A 63 3.21 -20.08 1.67
CA ILE A 63 4.19 -19.23 2.34
C ILE A 63 4.19 -17.89 1.62
N MET A 64 3.84 -16.84 2.33
CA MET A 64 3.80 -15.49 1.79
C MET A 64 4.61 -14.58 2.70
N ILE A 65 5.46 -13.75 2.11
CA ILE A 65 6.20 -12.70 2.80
C ILE A 65 5.93 -11.40 2.06
N LYS A 66 5.39 -10.41 2.77
CA LYS A 66 5.02 -9.11 2.26
C LYS A 66 5.70 -8.05 3.10
N ALA A 67 6.53 -7.24 2.47
CA ALA A 67 7.13 -6.08 3.12
C ALA A 67 6.38 -4.83 2.69
N GLU A 68 5.98 -3.99 3.63
CA GLU A 68 5.21 -2.77 3.37
C GLU A 68 5.41 -1.69 4.43
N GLY A 69 5.12 -0.44 4.06
CA GLY A 69 4.97 0.65 5.01
C GLY A 69 3.60 0.60 5.69
N TYR A 70 3.57 0.78 6.99
CA TYR A 70 2.34 0.85 7.76
C TYR A 70 2.18 2.23 8.37
N ARG A 71 1.11 2.93 8.00
CA ARG A 71 0.80 4.24 8.54
C ARG A 71 0.27 4.11 9.97
N LEU A 72 0.91 4.76 10.92
CA LEU A 72 0.61 4.57 12.35
C LEU A 72 -0.79 5.03 12.75
N TRP A 73 -1.33 6.07 12.12
CA TRP A 73 -2.63 6.63 12.46
C TRP A 73 -3.84 5.82 11.99
N CYS A 74 -3.70 5.01 10.94
CA CYS A 74 -4.82 4.34 10.30
C CYS A 74 -4.61 2.84 10.09
N SER A 75 -3.50 2.26 10.54
CA SER A 75 -3.14 0.85 10.29
C SER A 75 -3.21 0.45 8.80
N ASN A 76 -2.96 1.41 7.89
CA ASN A 76 -3.01 1.17 6.45
C ASN A 76 -1.70 0.59 5.96
N GLY A 77 -1.78 -0.48 5.21
CA GLY A 77 -0.65 -0.91 4.39
C GLY A 77 -0.41 0.10 3.27
N CYS A 78 0.67 0.86 3.35
CA CYS A 78 1.12 1.75 2.29
C CYS A 78 2.05 0.99 1.37
N ALA A 79 1.53 0.44 0.27
CA ALA A 79 2.37 -0.14 -0.76
C ALA A 79 2.95 0.97 -1.63
N SER A 80 4.29 1.08 -1.67
CA SER A 80 4.93 1.91 -2.68
C SER A 80 4.62 1.37 -4.08
N PRO A 81 4.36 2.22 -5.09
CA PRO A 81 4.16 1.77 -6.47
C PRO A 81 5.33 0.95 -7.03
N LYS A 82 6.50 1.10 -6.48
CA LYS A 82 7.74 0.50 -7.00
C LYS A 82 8.28 -0.69 -6.25
N ALA A 83 7.81 -1.04 -5.05
CA ALA A 83 8.80 -1.73 -4.30
C ALA A 83 8.47 -2.62 -3.15
N LEU A 84 7.32 -2.97 -2.86
CA LEU A 84 7.28 -3.86 -1.72
C LEU A 84 7.27 -5.29 -2.20
N SER A 85 8.33 -6.02 -1.84
CA SER A 85 8.51 -7.37 -2.31
C SER A 85 7.38 -8.25 -1.78
N PHE A 86 6.68 -8.85 -2.71
CA PHE A 86 5.72 -9.90 -2.45
C PHE A 86 6.38 -11.21 -2.86
N ASP A 87 6.60 -12.09 -1.92
CA ASP A 87 7.07 -13.43 -2.19
C ASP A 87 5.97 -14.44 -1.83
N ARG A 88 5.55 -15.21 -2.81
CA ARG A 88 4.57 -16.26 -2.63
C ARG A 88 5.15 -17.58 -3.12
N ASN A 89 5.42 -18.47 -2.19
CA ASN A 89 5.93 -19.80 -2.50
C ASN A 89 4.90 -20.88 -2.12
N LYS A 90 4.79 -21.88 -2.99
CA LYS A 90 4.14 -23.13 -2.62
C LYS A 90 5.05 -23.84 -1.59
N HIS A 91 4.48 -24.70 -0.74
CA HIS A 91 5.23 -25.56 0.18
C HIS A 91 6.06 -26.60 -0.61
N THR A 92 7.08 -26.14 -1.31
CA THR A 92 7.99 -26.99 -2.07
C THR A 92 9.42 -26.73 -1.60
N SER A 93 10.33 -27.64 -1.92
CA SER A 93 11.76 -27.57 -1.56
C SER A 93 12.52 -26.34 -2.09
N GLY A 94 11.87 -25.48 -2.87
CA GLY A 94 12.46 -24.27 -3.44
C GLY A 94 12.44 -23.02 -2.53
N PHE A 95 11.90 -23.09 -1.31
CA PHE A 95 11.95 -21.95 -0.38
C PHE A 95 13.37 -21.76 0.16
N SER A 96 13.94 -20.57 -0.06
CA SER A 96 15.28 -20.20 0.41
C SER A 96 15.22 -18.99 1.34
N LEU A 97 15.64 -19.17 2.59
CA LEU A 97 15.79 -18.06 3.55
C LEU A 97 16.77 -16.98 3.07
N ILE A 98 17.86 -17.38 2.42
CA ILE A 98 18.87 -16.45 1.90
C ILE A 98 18.27 -15.56 0.79
N GLY A 99 17.48 -16.16 -0.12
CA GLY A 99 16.77 -15.40 -1.16
C GLY A 99 15.73 -14.41 -0.57
N THR A 100 15.10 -14.80 0.53
CA THR A 100 14.14 -13.95 1.25
C THR A 100 14.82 -12.77 1.92
N GLN A 101 15.99 -12.95 2.55
CA GLN A 101 16.74 -11.84 3.15
C GLN A 101 17.07 -10.75 2.12
N GLY A 102 17.60 -11.12 0.97
CA GLY A 102 17.90 -10.15 -0.09
C GLY A 102 16.66 -9.43 -0.65
N LYS A 103 15.46 -10.02 -0.54
CA LYS A 103 14.21 -9.37 -0.89
C LYS A 103 13.78 -8.36 0.19
N ILE A 104 13.95 -8.68 1.46
CA ILE A 104 13.69 -7.76 2.58
C ILE A 104 14.64 -6.56 2.50
N ASP A 105 15.92 -6.76 2.26
CA ASP A 105 16.89 -5.67 2.12
C ASP A 105 16.52 -4.71 0.99
N ARG A 106 16.11 -5.25 -0.17
CA ARG A 106 15.59 -4.42 -1.27
C ARG A 106 14.31 -3.69 -0.91
N ALA A 107 13.43 -4.32 -0.14
CA ALA A 107 12.19 -3.68 0.29
C ALA A 107 12.45 -2.54 1.28
N ILE A 108 13.42 -2.67 2.18
CA ILE A 108 13.86 -1.59 3.07
C ILE A 108 14.41 -0.41 2.25
N THR A 109 15.28 -0.69 1.29
CA THR A 109 15.79 0.36 0.39
C THR A 109 14.66 1.06 -0.34
N GLY A 110 13.74 0.30 -0.96
CA GLY A 110 12.59 0.84 -1.66
C GLY A 110 11.61 1.62 -0.74
N PHE A 111 11.53 1.26 0.53
CA PHE A 111 10.75 1.99 1.51
C PHE A 111 11.30 3.40 1.73
N PHE A 112 12.61 3.55 1.95
CA PHE A 112 13.23 4.86 2.09
C PHE A 112 13.22 5.66 0.78
N ASP A 113 13.40 5.00 -0.37
CA ASP A 113 13.28 5.66 -1.68
C ASP A 113 11.86 6.21 -1.93
N SER A 114 10.85 5.61 -1.28
CA SER A 114 9.47 6.06 -1.38
C SER A 114 9.18 7.34 -0.61
N GLU A 115 9.99 7.71 0.37
CA GLU A 115 9.79 8.91 1.19
C GLU A 115 9.66 10.16 0.32
N GLY A 116 10.61 10.39 -0.59
CA GLY A 116 10.57 11.55 -1.49
C GLY A 116 9.36 11.55 -2.43
N ILE A 117 8.88 10.37 -2.83
CA ILE A 117 7.66 10.24 -3.65
C ILE A 117 6.44 10.65 -2.84
N TRP A 118 6.32 10.17 -1.62
CA TRP A 118 5.18 10.48 -0.75
C TRP A 118 5.19 11.92 -0.26
N GLN A 119 6.36 12.49 0.02
CA GLN A 119 6.52 13.92 0.29
C GLN A 119 6.04 14.76 -0.90
N LYS A 120 6.38 14.36 -2.12
CA LYS A 120 5.86 15.00 -3.33
C LYS A 120 4.34 14.89 -3.43
N TYR A 121 3.75 13.74 -3.09
CA TYR A 121 2.29 13.62 -3.07
C TYR A 121 1.64 14.58 -2.05
N ALA A 122 2.28 14.80 -0.90
CA ALA A 122 1.78 15.73 0.10
C ALA A 122 1.77 17.19 -0.35
N THR A 123 2.63 17.56 -1.31
CA THR A 123 2.68 18.92 -1.89
C THR A 123 1.82 19.11 -3.13
N GLN A 124 1.31 18.05 -3.75
CA GLN A 124 0.48 18.10 -4.95
C GLN A 124 -1.00 18.29 -4.59
N PRO A 125 -1.62 19.46 -4.86
CA PRO A 125 -3.03 19.67 -4.55
C PRO A 125 -3.92 18.79 -5.44
N VAL A 126 -4.96 18.22 -4.86
CA VAL A 126 -5.97 17.44 -5.59
C VAL A 126 -7.35 17.89 -5.14
N SER A 127 -8.14 18.47 -6.04
CA SER A 127 -9.52 18.86 -5.75
C SER A 127 -10.45 17.67 -5.63
N MET A 128 -11.63 17.88 -5.04
CA MET A 128 -12.67 16.84 -4.96
C MET A 128 -13.10 16.35 -6.33
N VAL A 129 -13.17 17.25 -7.32
CA VAL A 129 -13.56 16.93 -8.70
C VAL A 129 -12.51 16.07 -9.40
N GLU A 130 -11.23 16.40 -9.24
CA GLU A 130 -10.13 15.60 -9.79
C GLU A 130 -10.08 14.21 -9.16
N ALA A 131 -10.22 14.12 -7.84
CA ALA A 131 -10.26 12.85 -7.13
C ALA A 131 -11.42 11.97 -7.61
N GLU A 132 -12.62 12.53 -7.73
CA GLU A 132 -13.81 11.84 -8.23
C GLU A 132 -13.61 11.35 -9.66
N THR A 133 -13.10 12.21 -10.53
CA THR A 133 -12.83 11.89 -11.94
C THR A 133 -11.81 10.76 -12.05
N PHE A 134 -10.74 10.82 -11.27
CA PHE A 134 -9.74 9.76 -11.21
C PHE A 134 -10.33 8.42 -10.76
N LEU A 135 -11.09 8.42 -9.66
CA LEU A 135 -11.70 7.21 -9.10
C LEU A 135 -12.72 6.58 -10.05
N LYS A 136 -13.54 7.38 -10.74
CA LYS A 136 -14.47 6.91 -11.77
C LYS A 136 -13.77 6.25 -12.95
N ALA A 137 -12.64 6.82 -13.37
CA ALA A 137 -11.87 6.31 -14.51
C ALA A 137 -11.02 5.06 -14.18
N THR A 138 -10.79 4.76 -12.91
CA THR A 138 -9.90 3.71 -12.45
C THR A 138 -10.61 2.67 -11.57
N ILE A 139 -10.59 2.83 -10.27
CA ILE A 139 -11.04 1.83 -9.28
C ILE A 139 -12.55 1.59 -9.35
N CYS A 140 -13.34 2.61 -9.65
CA CYS A 140 -14.81 2.50 -9.68
C CYS A 140 -15.36 2.11 -11.04
N LYS A 141 -14.51 1.95 -12.05
CA LYS A 141 -14.92 1.54 -13.40
C LYS A 141 -15.44 0.10 -13.36
N ARG A 142 -16.67 -0.13 -13.84
CA ARG A 142 -17.20 -1.47 -14.11
C ARG A 142 -16.88 -1.88 -15.55
N SER A 143 -16.46 -3.12 -15.72
CA SER A 143 -16.37 -3.71 -17.06
C SER A 143 -17.78 -3.80 -17.65
N SER A 144 -18.01 -3.24 -18.83
CA SER A 144 -19.24 -3.39 -19.55
C SER A 144 -18.92 -3.73 -21.02
N ASN A 145 -19.74 -4.58 -21.63
CA ASN A 145 -19.65 -4.90 -23.06
C ASN A 145 -20.17 -3.77 -23.96
N THR A 146 -20.48 -2.61 -23.38
CA THR A 146 -20.97 -1.42 -24.07
C THR A 146 -19.92 -0.32 -24.05
N THR A 147 -19.98 0.59 -25.02
CA THR A 147 -19.10 1.78 -25.16
C THR A 147 -19.19 2.74 -23.97
N MET A 148 -20.23 2.62 -23.15
CA MET A 148 -20.42 3.47 -21.98
C MET A 148 -19.69 2.90 -20.76
N VAL A 149 -18.84 3.71 -20.13
CA VAL A 149 -18.19 3.38 -18.87
C VAL A 149 -19.25 3.40 -17.75
N LYS A 150 -19.59 2.23 -17.22
CA LYS A 150 -20.43 2.14 -16.02
C LYS A 150 -19.57 2.33 -14.78
N VAL A 151 -20.05 3.15 -13.85
CA VAL A 151 -19.40 3.43 -12.57
C VAL A 151 -20.07 2.64 -11.45
N ASN A 152 -19.31 2.17 -10.49
CA ASN A 152 -19.81 1.62 -9.24
C ASN A 152 -20.01 2.77 -8.24
N GLU A 153 -21.21 3.34 -8.21
CA GLU A 153 -21.53 4.51 -7.40
C GLU A 153 -21.33 4.26 -5.90
N THR A 154 -21.72 3.11 -5.38
CA THR A 154 -21.53 2.74 -3.96
C THR A 154 -20.03 2.72 -3.59
N LYS A 155 -19.19 2.16 -4.47
CA LYS A 155 -17.74 2.15 -4.27
C LYS A 155 -17.18 3.58 -4.33
N LEU A 156 -17.66 4.38 -5.27
CA LEU A 156 -17.26 5.77 -5.44
C LEU A 156 -17.60 6.61 -4.22
N GLU A 157 -18.83 6.53 -3.73
CA GLU A 157 -19.27 7.26 -2.53
C GLU A 157 -18.42 6.90 -1.32
N LYS A 158 -18.13 5.62 -1.12
CA LYS A 158 -17.26 5.14 -0.05
C LYS A 158 -15.84 5.70 -0.15
N LEU A 159 -15.23 5.65 -1.33
CA LEU A 159 -13.88 6.18 -1.56
C LEU A 159 -13.83 7.70 -1.41
N MET A 160 -14.83 8.42 -1.91
CA MET A 160 -14.93 9.88 -1.74
C MET A 160 -15.14 10.27 -0.27
N GLY A 161 -15.91 9.48 0.49
CA GLY A 161 -16.06 9.65 1.94
C GLY A 161 -14.71 9.50 2.66
N LEU A 162 -13.95 8.47 2.33
CA LEU A 162 -12.60 8.27 2.87
C LEU A 162 -11.66 9.42 2.47
N TYR A 163 -11.71 9.90 1.23
CA TYR A 163 -10.91 11.03 0.80
C TYR A 163 -11.24 12.30 1.59
N ARG A 164 -12.52 12.62 1.81
CA ARG A 164 -12.93 13.76 2.68
C ARG A 164 -12.38 13.61 4.10
N ASN A 165 -12.40 12.41 4.67
CA ASN A 165 -11.85 12.16 5.99
C ASN A 165 -10.32 12.38 6.04
N GLU A 166 -9.59 11.92 5.02
CA GLU A 166 -8.15 12.13 4.95
C GLU A 166 -7.81 13.62 4.73
N THR A 167 -8.58 14.33 3.90
CA THR A 167 -8.33 15.77 3.65
C THR A 167 -8.48 16.64 4.89
N SER A 168 -9.31 16.25 5.85
CA SER A 168 -9.44 16.97 7.11
C SER A 168 -8.15 16.95 7.96
N LYS A 169 -7.30 15.96 7.74
CA LYS A 169 -6.03 15.77 8.48
C LYS A 169 -4.81 16.20 7.66
N LEU A 170 -4.81 15.88 6.38
CA LEU A 170 -3.66 16.01 5.50
C LEU A 170 -3.76 17.17 4.50
N GLY A 171 -4.94 17.83 4.41
CA GLY A 171 -5.23 18.77 3.34
C GLY A 171 -5.68 18.08 2.04
N GLN A 172 -6.19 18.90 1.09
CA GLN A 172 -6.61 18.41 -0.23
C GLN A 172 -5.41 18.19 -1.13
N ASN A 173 -4.77 17.04 -1.01
CA ASN A 173 -3.58 16.69 -1.77
C ASN A 173 -3.59 15.23 -2.24
N LYS A 174 -2.64 14.90 -3.08
CA LYS A 174 -2.50 13.57 -3.67
C LYS A 174 -2.17 12.50 -2.61
N TRP A 175 -1.50 12.90 -1.52
CA TRP A 175 -1.21 12.03 -0.39
C TRP A 175 -2.49 11.60 0.34
N ALA A 176 -3.44 12.52 0.55
CA ALA A 176 -4.74 12.20 1.12
C ALA A 176 -5.55 11.23 0.24
N LEU A 177 -5.53 11.42 -1.09
CA LEU A 177 -6.18 10.51 -2.02
C LEU A 177 -5.53 9.12 -2.02
N TYR A 178 -4.19 9.07 -1.99
CA TYR A 178 -3.46 7.82 -1.87
C TYR A 178 -3.86 7.05 -0.60
N ASN A 179 -3.90 7.75 0.55
CA ASN A 179 -4.29 7.15 1.83
C ASN A 179 -5.74 6.68 1.85
N ALA A 180 -6.67 7.40 1.24
CA ALA A 180 -8.06 6.97 1.11
C ALA A 180 -8.18 5.65 0.33
N MET A 181 -7.44 5.50 -0.77
CA MET A 181 -7.45 4.28 -1.58
C MET A 181 -6.80 3.09 -0.83
N THR A 182 -5.68 3.30 -0.17
CA THR A 182 -4.99 2.24 0.58
C THR A 182 -5.77 1.83 1.82
N TYR A 183 -6.43 2.77 2.49
CA TYR A 183 -7.37 2.47 3.58
C TYR A 183 -8.52 1.58 3.10
N TRP A 184 -9.17 1.97 2.01
CA TRP A 184 -10.24 1.17 1.43
C TRP A 184 -9.79 -0.25 1.08
N SER A 185 -8.59 -0.40 0.51
CA SER A 185 -8.09 -1.72 0.13
C SER A 185 -7.86 -2.64 1.31
N SER A 186 -7.46 -2.10 2.46
CA SER A 186 -7.08 -2.85 3.66
C SER A 186 -8.25 -3.09 4.62
N HIS A 187 -9.22 -2.18 4.71
CA HIS A 187 -10.24 -2.16 5.78
C HIS A 187 -11.68 -2.35 5.32
N ALA A 188 -11.96 -2.45 4.03
CA ALA A 188 -13.32 -2.71 3.58
C ALA A 188 -13.75 -4.13 3.95
N GLN A 189 -14.80 -4.24 4.78
CA GLN A 189 -15.29 -5.51 5.36
C GLN A 189 -16.50 -6.08 4.62
N ASP A 190 -16.77 -5.63 3.42
CA ASP A 190 -17.99 -5.84 2.65
C ASP A 190 -17.99 -7.10 1.77
N ALA A 191 -17.24 -8.14 2.15
CA ALA A 191 -17.13 -9.34 1.33
C ALA A 191 -17.30 -10.63 2.14
N ALA A 192 -17.95 -11.62 1.52
CA ALA A 192 -18.11 -12.96 2.08
C ALA A 192 -16.76 -13.68 2.34
N HIS A 193 -15.73 -13.31 1.59
CA HIS A 193 -14.36 -13.82 1.74
C HIS A 193 -13.37 -12.65 1.91
N PRO A 194 -13.22 -12.08 3.13
CA PRO A 194 -12.49 -10.83 3.37
C PRO A 194 -11.05 -10.85 2.85
N HIS A 195 -10.31 -11.92 3.10
CA HIS A 195 -8.91 -12.04 2.69
C HIS A 195 -8.71 -12.03 1.16
N ARG A 196 -9.57 -12.77 0.42
CA ARG A 196 -9.52 -12.75 -1.05
C ARG A 196 -9.91 -11.39 -1.60
N ALA A 197 -10.91 -10.77 -1.01
CA ALA A 197 -11.37 -9.44 -1.41
C ALA A 197 -10.31 -8.36 -1.13
N GLU A 198 -9.57 -8.46 -0.03
CA GLU A 198 -8.43 -7.60 0.28
C GLU A 198 -7.36 -7.68 -0.81
N ILE A 199 -6.94 -8.89 -1.21
CA ILE A 199 -5.96 -9.08 -2.30
C ILE A 199 -6.42 -8.43 -3.60
N LEU A 200 -7.70 -8.60 -3.97
CA LEU A 200 -8.25 -8.00 -5.18
C LEU A 200 -8.27 -6.48 -5.11
N ARG A 201 -8.67 -5.89 -3.97
CA ARG A 201 -8.66 -4.43 -3.77
C ARG A 201 -7.24 -3.85 -3.82
N HIS A 202 -6.27 -4.51 -3.19
CA HIS A 202 -4.86 -4.10 -3.31
C HIS A 202 -4.38 -4.11 -4.77
N SER A 203 -4.78 -5.13 -5.54
CA SER A 203 -4.46 -5.19 -6.99
C SER A 203 -5.14 -4.05 -7.76
N GLU A 204 -6.39 -3.70 -7.45
CA GLU A 204 -7.09 -2.57 -8.09
C GLU A 204 -6.38 -1.24 -7.80
N VAL A 205 -6.03 -0.98 -6.55
CA VAL A 205 -5.28 0.22 -6.16
C VAL A 205 -3.91 0.26 -6.83
N SER A 206 -3.16 -0.84 -6.78
CA SER A 206 -1.84 -0.91 -7.44
C SER A 206 -1.92 -0.60 -8.93
N LYS A 207 -2.92 -1.14 -9.64
CA LYS A 207 -3.15 -0.85 -11.06
C LYS A 207 -3.49 0.64 -11.28
N ALA A 208 -4.32 1.24 -10.43
CA ALA A 208 -4.67 2.65 -10.54
C ALA A 208 -3.44 3.56 -10.36
N LEU A 209 -2.56 3.23 -9.42
CA LEU A 209 -1.32 3.97 -9.15
C LEU A 209 -0.27 3.85 -10.26
N GLN A 210 -0.39 2.87 -11.16
CA GLN A 210 0.51 2.66 -12.30
C GLN A 210 0.03 3.34 -13.59
N THR A 211 -1.07 4.09 -13.53
CA THR A 211 -1.62 4.77 -14.69
C THR A 211 -1.02 6.16 -14.89
N SER A 212 -0.90 6.61 -16.15
CA SER A 212 -0.55 7.99 -16.45
C SER A 212 -1.52 9.02 -15.85
N ARG A 213 -2.77 8.61 -15.59
CA ARG A 213 -3.75 9.45 -14.87
C ARG A 213 -3.31 9.74 -13.45
N TRP A 214 -2.71 8.74 -12.76
CA TRP A 214 -2.14 8.96 -11.43
C TRP A 214 -0.95 9.91 -11.48
N ASP A 215 -0.09 9.77 -12.48
CA ASP A 215 1.06 10.67 -12.61
C ASP A 215 0.61 12.13 -12.86
N GLY A 216 -0.44 12.32 -13.67
CA GLY A 216 -0.95 13.64 -14.05
C GLY A 216 -1.85 14.32 -13.01
N ILE A 217 -2.45 13.58 -12.06
CA ILE A 217 -3.34 14.20 -11.06
C ILE A 217 -2.54 15.09 -10.09
N GLY A 218 -3.05 16.29 -9.81
CA GLY A 218 -2.40 17.24 -8.91
C GLY A 218 -1.12 17.89 -9.50
N VAL A 219 -0.85 17.68 -10.77
CA VAL A 219 0.19 18.42 -11.49
C VAL A 219 -0.49 19.70 -12.01
N GLN A 220 -0.20 20.84 -11.40
CA GLN A 220 -0.58 22.11 -11.97
C GLN A 220 0.24 22.29 -13.25
N ASP A 221 -0.42 22.39 -14.41
CA ASP A 221 0.21 22.97 -15.58
C ASP A 221 0.70 24.35 -15.15
N VAL A 222 2.00 24.52 -15.05
CA VAL A 222 2.61 25.83 -14.98
C VAL A 222 2.37 26.43 -16.37
N ALA A 223 1.14 26.95 -16.56
CA ALA A 223 0.84 27.75 -17.72
C ALA A 223 1.79 28.95 -17.65
N VAL A 224 2.74 28.91 -18.56
CA VAL A 224 3.69 29.97 -18.85
C VAL A 224 2.90 31.26 -18.96
N LEU A 225 2.95 32.07 -17.88
CA LEU A 225 2.63 33.48 -17.97
C LEU A 225 3.79 34.16 -18.69
N THR A 226 3.76 34.12 -20.02
CA THR A 226 4.53 35.02 -20.88
C THR A 226 3.73 36.23 -21.24
#